data_676feb4a86e4730f5ab304b0654eebcd
#
_entry.id   676feb4a86e4730f5ab304b0654eebcd
#
_cell.length_a   1.000
_cell.length_b   1.000
_cell.length_c   1.000
_cell.angle_alpha   90.00
_cell.angle_beta   90.00
_cell.angle_gamma   90.00
#
_symmetry.space_group_name_H-M   'P 1'
#
loop_
_entity.id
_entity.type
_entity.pdbx_description
1 polymer ?
#
loop_
_entity_poly.entity_id
_entity_poly.type
_entity_poly.pdbx_seq_one_letter_code
_entity_poly.pdbx_strand_id
1 'polypeptide(L)'
;NAVNQKEEITEEEKAEEERNKSTREKFRQMLREGKLEDREIDMVVQRQNRMPSMEIIAGGSIDDLQNSMQGILNMMNGGGKSKKRSVTVKEARKILTEETLENMIDQDKVSDEAKRRVEQSGIIFIDEIDKIAVHGESHGQDVSREGVQRDILPIVEGSNVNTKWGVIDTTHILFIAAGAFSVSAPSDLIPELQGRFPLRVELESLHKEDFKRILQEPKNSLIMQYTSLLETEGVKLNISEDALDRMSFIAEDVNARAENIGARRLHTIMEKVLSDISFEADEHSGETITIDAAYVDSKLTDVVQSEDLSRYIL
;
A
#
# COMPACT_ATOMS: atom_id res chain seq x y z
N ASN A 1 66.06 -9.36 8.72
CA ASN A 1 66.29 -8.38 9.79
C ASN A 1 65.38 -7.16 9.53
N ALA A 2 64.16 -7.22 9.93
CA ALA A 2 63.24 -6.10 10.03
C ALA A 2 63.09 -5.85 11.54
N VAL A 3 63.76 -4.84 12.01
CA VAL A 3 63.78 -4.41 13.39
C VAL A 3 62.44 -3.72 13.69
N ASN A 4 61.77 -4.22 14.72
CA ASN A 4 60.63 -3.61 15.40
C ASN A 4 61.04 -2.19 15.88
N GLN A 5 60.61 -1.14 15.19
CA GLN A 5 60.55 0.20 15.78
C GLN A 5 59.15 0.30 16.45
N LYS A 6 59.14 -0.03 17.75
CA LYS A 6 58.10 0.54 18.63
C LYS A 6 58.52 2.00 18.85
N GLU A 7 57.78 2.90 18.22
CA GLU A 7 57.86 4.33 18.57
C GLU A 7 57.50 4.46 20.05
N GLU A 8 58.45 4.89 20.85
CA GLU A 8 58.22 5.30 22.24
C GLU A 8 57.42 6.60 22.21
N ILE A 9 56.12 6.48 22.52
CA ILE A 9 55.20 7.61 22.66
C ILE A 9 55.76 8.50 23.79
N THR A 10 56.07 9.76 23.48
CA THR A 10 56.64 10.70 24.45
C THR A 10 55.66 11.00 25.58
N GLU A 11 56.15 11.43 26.76
CA GLU A 11 55.28 11.75 27.89
C GLU A 11 54.29 12.88 27.58
N GLU A 12 54.65 13.79 26.68
CA GLU A 12 53.77 14.86 26.19
C GLU A 12 52.61 14.31 25.37
N GLU A 13 52.84 13.34 24.50
CA GLU A 13 51.80 12.66 23.69
C GLU A 13 50.83 11.85 24.58
N LYS A 14 51.32 11.21 25.64
CA LYS A 14 50.47 10.52 26.62
C LYS A 14 49.60 11.49 27.41
N ALA A 15 50.14 12.65 27.82
CA ALA A 15 49.38 13.67 28.51
C ALA A 15 48.33 14.34 27.63
N GLU A 16 48.60 14.49 26.33
CA GLU A 16 47.63 14.99 25.35
C GLU A 16 46.53 13.98 25.07
N GLU A 17 46.84 12.70 24.98
CA GLU A 17 45.87 11.62 24.86
C GLU A 17 44.92 11.50 26.06
N GLU A 18 45.44 11.66 27.28
CA GLU A 18 44.64 11.69 28.51
C GLU A 18 43.70 12.90 28.57
N ARG A 19 44.19 14.10 28.20
CA ARG A 19 43.35 15.30 28.07
C ARG A 19 42.24 15.13 27.04
N ASN A 20 42.57 14.55 25.90
CA ASN A 20 41.61 14.25 24.84
C ASN A 20 40.56 13.21 25.28
N LYS A 21 40.95 12.18 26.02
CA LYS A 21 40.04 11.19 26.62
C LYS A 21 39.08 11.84 27.63
N SER A 22 39.61 12.67 28.54
CA SER A 22 38.83 13.41 29.54
C SER A 22 37.81 14.34 28.89
N THR A 23 38.21 15.05 27.85
CA THR A 23 37.34 15.96 27.09
C THR A 23 36.23 15.20 26.35
N ARG A 24 36.57 14.08 25.71
CA ARG A 24 35.58 13.19 25.06
C ARG A 24 34.55 12.65 26.05
N GLU A 25 34.96 12.25 27.25
CA GLU A 25 34.08 11.74 28.28
C GLU A 25 33.08 12.80 28.76
N LYS A 26 33.57 14.06 28.96
CA LYS A 26 32.71 15.21 29.30
C LYS A 26 31.67 15.47 28.21
N PHE A 27 32.06 15.45 26.92
CA PHE A 27 31.12 15.65 25.84
C PHE A 27 30.11 14.48 25.73
N ARG A 28 30.53 13.24 25.98
CA ARG A 28 29.60 12.08 26.03
C ARG A 28 28.55 12.25 27.13
N GLN A 29 29.00 12.73 28.30
CA GLN A 29 28.09 12.98 29.42
C GLN A 29 27.10 14.09 29.08
N MET A 30 27.56 15.21 28.51
CA MET A 30 26.69 16.31 28.10
C MET A 30 25.69 15.89 27.00
N LEU A 31 26.10 15.01 26.07
CA LEU A 31 25.21 14.42 25.05
C LEU A 31 24.15 13.51 25.68
N ARG A 32 24.52 12.72 26.70
CA ARG A 32 23.55 11.86 27.42
C ARG A 32 22.55 12.66 28.25
N GLU A 33 23.01 13.78 28.82
CA GLU A 33 22.18 14.71 29.60
C GLU A 33 21.33 15.65 28.72
N GLY A 34 21.46 15.58 27.39
CA GLY A 34 20.70 16.44 26.45
C GLY A 34 21.12 17.90 26.43
N LYS A 35 22.24 18.28 27.05
CA LYS A 35 22.70 19.67 27.17
C LYS A 35 23.24 20.26 25.85
N LEU A 36 23.41 19.46 24.83
CA LEU A 36 23.99 19.86 23.53
C LEU A 36 22.98 19.77 22.37
N GLU A 37 21.71 19.49 22.63
CA GLU A 37 20.70 19.22 21.59
C GLU A 37 20.55 20.33 20.54
N ASP A 38 20.63 21.60 20.96
CA ASP A 38 20.48 22.76 20.09
C ASP A 38 21.82 23.24 19.46
N ARG A 39 22.93 22.57 19.77
CA ARG A 39 24.24 22.94 19.22
C ARG A 39 24.36 22.47 17.77
N GLU A 40 24.78 23.35 16.88
CA GLU A 40 25.07 23.02 15.49
C GLU A 40 26.40 22.27 15.36
N ILE A 41 26.39 21.26 14.54
CA ILE A 41 27.56 20.45 14.16
C ILE A 41 27.55 20.20 12.64
N ASP A 42 28.76 20.15 12.07
CA ASP A 42 28.93 19.73 10.69
C ASP A 42 28.89 18.22 10.60
N MET A 43 27.90 17.70 9.91
CA MET A 43 27.74 16.27 9.66
C MET A 43 27.85 15.96 8.17
N VAL A 44 28.53 14.87 7.87
CA VAL A 44 28.58 14.29 6.54
C VAL A 44 27.39 13.34 6.40
N VAL A 45 26.36 13.77 5.71
CA VAL A 45 25.20 12.91 5.41
C VAL A 45 25.49 12.18 4.11
N GLN A 46 25.63 10.88 4.18
CA GLN A 46 25.62 10.03 2.98
C GLN A 46 24.19 10.00 2.45
N ARG A 47 23.93 10.68 1.34
CA ARG A 47 22.71 10.38 0.61
C ARG A 47 22.84 8.97 0.08
N GLN A 48 22.05 8.05 0.60
CA GLN A 48 21.77 6.83 -0.13
C GLN A 48 21.13 7.26 -1.46
N ASN A 49 21.92 7.24 -2.51
CA ASN A 49 21.38 7.23 -3.85
C ASN A 49 20.63 5.91 -3.98
N ARG A 50 19.33 5.92 -3.67
CA ARG A 50 18.42 4.93 -4.26
C ARG A 50 18.60 5.15 -5.75
N MET A 51 19.35 4.24 -6.39
CA MET A 51 19.38 4.22 -7.85
C MET A 51 17.92 4.17 -8.30
N PRO A 52 17.45 5.12 -9.11
CA PRO A 52 16.19 4.93 -9.77
C PRO A 52 16.32 3.60 -10.51
N SER A 53 15.38 2.68 -10.27
CA SER A 53 15.31 1.44 -11.03
C SER A 53 15.42 1.83 -12.50
N MET A 54 16.52 1.46 -13.13
CA MET A 54 16.67 1.61 -14.56
C MET A 54 15.64 0.66 -15.18
N GLU A 55 14.45 1.16 -15.44
CA GLU A 55 13.61 0.57 -16.46
C GLU A 55 14.41 0.71 -17.77
N ILE A 56 15.03 -0.39 -18.15
CA ILE A 56 15.57 -0.54 -19.50
C ILE A 56 14.34 -0.50 -20.40
N ILE A 57 14.03 0.69 -20.91
CA ILE A 57 13.04 0.85 -21.97
C ILE A 57 13.66 0.15 -23.17
N ALA A 58 13.25 -1.07 -23.42
CA ALA A 58 13.56 -1.81 -24.62
C ALA A 58 12.94 -1.05 -25.82
N GLY A 59 13.71 -0.16 -26.42
CA GLY A 59 13.28 0.66 -27.57
C GLY A 59 13.98 2.00 -27.72
N GLY A 60 14.90 2.36 -26.82
CA GLY A 60 15.68 3.61 -26.92
C GLY A 60 16.74 3.56 -28.01
N SER A 61 16.96 4.70 -28.69
CA SER A 61 17.99 4.87 -29.70
C SER A 61 19.40 4.75 -29.09
N ILE A 62 20.40 4.47 -29.94
CA ILE A 62 21.82 4.33 -29.51
C ILE A 62 22.32 5.59 -28.80
N ASP A 63 21.76 6.77 -29.11
CA ASP A 63 22.09 8.04 -28.44
C ASP A 63 21.62 8.12 -27.00
N ASP A 64 20.47 7.51 -26.67
CA ASP A 64 19.96 7.44 -25.29
C ASP A 64 20.78 6.48 -24.42
N LEU A 65 21.30 5.41 -25.00
CA LEU A 65 22.25 4.48 -24.36
C LEU A 65 23.57 5.18 -24.05
N GLN A 66 24.07 6.01 -24.96
CA GLN A 66 25.33 6.74 -24.81
C GLN A 66 25.23 7.83 -23.73
N ASN A 67 24.11 8.54 -23.69
CA ASN A 67 23.80 9.52 -22.63
C ASN A 67 23.65 8.86 -21.26
N SER A 68 23.01 7.70 -21.21
CA SER A 68 22.84 6.92 -19.96
C SER A 68 24.19 6.35 -19.48
N MET A 69 25.04 5.84 -20.37
CA MET A 69 26.40 5.40 -20.03
C MET A 69 27.28 6.55 -19.56
N GLN A 70 27.19 7.73 -20.16
CA GLN A 70 27.92 8.92 -19.73
C GLN A 70 27.46 9.43 -18.37
N GLY A 71 26.17 9.30 -18.07
CA GLY A 71 25.59 9.54 -16.74
C GLY A 71 26.15 8.58 -15.67
N ILE A 72 26.28 7.30 -16.01
CA ILE A 72 26.84 6.27 -15.12
C ILE A 72 28.35 6.48 -14.91
N LEU A 73 29.11 6.80 -15.95
CA LEU A 73 30.52 7.10 -15.85
C LEU A 73 30.80 8.36 -15.00
N ASN A 74 29.98 9.41 -15.15
CA ASN A 74 30.06 10.60 -14.31
C ASN A 74 29.68 10.31 -12.85
N MET A 75 28.79 9.35 -12.61
CA MET A 75 28.42 8.88 -11.28
C MET A 75 29.53 8.03 -10.64
N MET A 76 30.19 7.17 -11.42
CA MET A 76 31.33 6.36 -10.96
C MET A 76 32.61 7.18 -10.76
N ASN A 77 32.85 8.22 -11.57
CA ASN A 77 34.05 9.06 -11.48
C ASN A 77 33.89 10.27 -10.54
N GLY A 78 32.66 10.64 -10.21
CA GLY A 78 32.32 11.61 -9.18
C GLY A 78 32.06 10.88 -7.89
N GLY A 79 33.12 10.44 -7.21
CA GLY A 79 33.03 9.88 -5.86
C GLY A 79 32.03 10.69 -5.05
N GLY A 80 31.02 10.00 -4.46
CA GLY A 80 29.86 10.61 -3.82
C GLY A 80 30.22 11.86 -3.06
N LYS A 81 29.85 13.04 -3.56
CA LYS A 81 30.04 14.30 -2.86
C LYS A 81 29.19 14.25 -1.60
N SER A 82 29.81 13.74 -0.53
CA SER A 82 29.28 13.87 0.81
C SER A 82 29.12 15.37 1.08
N LYS A 83 27.90 15.88 1.03
CA LYS A 83 27.63 17.28 1.40
C LYS A 83 27.73 17.39 2.91
N LYS A 84 28.70 18.16 3.38
CA LYS A 84 28.70 18.66 4.75
C LYS A 84 27.44 19.50 4.93
N ARG A 85 26.64 19.16 5.90
CA ARG A 85 25.45 19.91 6.28
C ARG A 85 25.58 20.27 7.75
N SER A 86 25.39 21.57 8.07
CA SER A 86 25.24 21.99 9.45
C SER A 86 23.83 21.60 9.93
N VAL A 87 23.77 20.84 11.00
CA VAL A 87 22.52 20.36 11.64
C VAL A 87 22.66 20.44 13.14
N THR A 88 21.55 20.53 13.86
CA THR A 88 21.58 20.46 15.32
C THR A 88 21.93 19.04 15.80
N VAL A 89 22.48 18.89 16.99
CA VAL A 89 22.78 17.59 17.60
C VAL A 89 21.51 16.71 17.66
N LYS A 90 20.36 17.31 17.93
CA LYS A 90 19.06 16.62 17.95
C LYS A 90 18.73 16.01 16.58
N GLU A 91 18.86 16.79 15.51
CA GLU A 91 18.66 16.31 14.14
C GLU A 91 19.71 15.27 13.73
N ALA A 92 20.98 15.52 14.05
CA ALA A 92 22.07 14.59 13.78
C ALA A 92 21.84 13.23 14.47
N ARG A 93 21.34 13.23 15.71
CA ARG A 93 21.00 12.01 16.43
C ARG A 93 19.92 11.21 15.69
N LYS A 94 18.86 11.88 15.21
CA LYS A 94 17.79 11.24 14.44
C LYS A 94 18.34 10.62 13.15
N ILE A 95 19.10 11.39 12.38
CA ILE A 95 19.70 10.92 11.11
C ILE A 95 20.62 9.72 11.34
N LEU A 96 21.52 9.80 12.35
CA LEU A 96 22.44 8.70 12.67
C LEU A 96 21.73 7.45 13.20
N THR A 97 20.62 7.63 13.92
CA THR A 97 19.82 6.50 14.40
C THR A 97 19.15 5.80 13.22
N GLU A 98 18.55 6.55 12.29
CA GLU A 98 17.94 6.01 11.08
C GLU A 98 18.98 5.29 10.21
N GLU A 99 20.15 5.93 9.97
CA GLU A 99 21.25 5.32 9.21
C GLU A 99 21.78 4.05 9.89
N THR A 100 21.93 4.05 11.21
CA THR A 100 22.38 2.87 11.95
C THR A 100 21.37 1.75 11.88
N LEU A 101 20.09 2.04 12.04
CA LEU A 101 19.00 1.05 11.91
C LEU A 101 18.96 0.43 10.52
N GLU A 102 19.08 1.26 9.47
CA GLU A 102 19.15 0.76 8.09
C GLU A 102 20.37 -0.14 7.86
N ASN A 103 21.55 0.24 8.38
CA ASN A 103 22.78 -0.56 8.27
C ASN A 103 22.76 -1.85 9.11
N MET A 104 21.92 -1.92 10.14
CA MET A 104 21.73 -3.15 10.94
C MET A 104 20.83 -4.18 10.23
N ILE A 105 20.07 -3.74 9.23
CA ILE A 105 19.20 -4.63 8.44
C ILE A 105 20.02 -5.20 7.28
N ASP A 106 20.21 -6.49 7.29
CA ASP A 106 20.78 -7.23 6.17
C ASP A 106 19.70 -7.41 5.08
N GLN A 107 19.73 -6.56 4.07
CA GLN A 107 18.71 -6.52 3.00
C GLN A 107 18.68 -7.84 2.20
N ASP A 108 19.80 -8.51 2.05
CA ASP A 108 19.87 -9.79 1.36
C ASP A 108 19.13 -10.88 2.15
N LYS A 109 19.33 -10.94 3.46
CA LYS A 109 18.58 -11.86 4.33
C LYS A 109 17.09 -11.55 4.37
N VAL A 110 16.70 -10.28 4.35
CA VAL A 110 15.28 -9.87 4.26
C VAL A 110 14.68 -10.35 2.95
N SER A 111 15.39 -10.16 1.85
CA SER A 111 14.94 -10.60 0.52
C SER A 111 14.80 -12.11 0.43
N ASP A 112 15.79 -12.85 0.91
CA ASP A 112 15.78 -14.33 0.91
C ASP A 112 14.65 -14.89 1.78
N GLU A 113 14.44 -14.32 2.96
CA GLU A 113 13.36 -14.75 3.85
C GLU A 113 11.98 -14.38 3.26
N ALA A 114 11.85 -13.21 2.60
CA ALA A 114 10.63 -12.83 1.91
C ALA A 114 10.29 -13.80 0.78
N LYS A 115 11.29 -14.16 -0.06
CA LYS A 115 11.14 -15.17 -1.13
C LYS A 115 10.69 -16.50 -0.56
N ARG A 116 11.39 -17.01 0.47
CA ARG A 116 11.04 -18.26 1.13
C ARG A 116 9.60 -18.26 1.65
N ARG A 117 9.14 -17.16 2.25
CA ARG A 117 7.75 -17.03 2.74
C ARG A 117 6.75 -17.01 1.61
N VAL A 118 7.01 -16.28 0.55
CA VAL A 118 6.14 -16.23 -0.64
C VAL A 118 6.02 -17.63 -1.26
N GLU A 119 7.12 -18.31 -1.48
CA GLU A 119 7.15 -19.66 -2.08
C GLU A 119 6.45 -20.72 -1.23
N GLN A 120 6.51 -20.62 0.12
CA GLN A 120 5.99 -21.65 1.02
C GLN A 120 4.61 -21.33 1.60
N SER A 121 4.22 -20.06 1.65
CA SER A 121 3.01 -19.61 2.34
C SER A 121 2.33 -18.44 1.63
N GLY A 122 2.70 -18.16 0.39
CA GLY A 122 2.12 -17.09 -0.41
C GLY A 122 0.65 -17.38 -0.77
N ILE A 123 -0.14 -16.33 -0.85
CA ILE A 123 -1.52 -16.37 -1.34
C ILE A 123 -1.65 -15.31 -2.42
N ILE A 124 -2.17 -15.72 -3.58
CA ILE A 124 -2.42 -14.82 -4.72
C ILE A 124 -3.92 -14.82 -5.01
N PHE A 125 -4.52 -13.62 -5.01
CA PHE A 125 -5.88 -13.42 -5.44
C PHE A 125 -5.91 -12.97 -6.90
N ILE A 126 -6.74 -13.65 -7.71
CA ILE A 126 -7.03 -13.28 -9.10
C ILE A 126 -8.47 -12.81 -9.11
N ASP A 127 -8.67 -11.49 -9.22
CA ASP A 127 -10.00 -10.90 -9.29
C ASP A 127 -10.51 -10.87 -10.73
N GLU A 128 -11.84 -10.82 -10.88
CA GLU A 128 -12.54 -10.72 -12.16
C GLU A 128 -12.14 -11.81 -13.19
N ILE A 129 -11.92 -13.06 -12.76
CA ILE A 129 -11.54 -14.15 -13.65
C ILE A 129 -12.64 -14.46 -14.70
N ASP A 130 -13.88 -14.09 -14.43
CA ASP A 130 -15.01 -14.19 -15.36
C ASP A 130 -14.82 -13.35 -16.63
N LYS A 131 -13.98 -12.29 -16.58
CA LYS A 131 -13.71 -11.41 -17.74
C LYS A 131 -12.87 -12.10 -18.82
N ILE A 132 -12.14 -13.14 -18.47
CA ILE A 132 -11.35 -13.93 -19.39
C ILE A 132 -12.05 -15.24 -19.79
N ALA A 133 -13.22 -15.53 -19.23
CA ALA A 133 -14.05 -16.66 -19.66
C ALA A 133 -14.58 -16.44 -21.08
N VAL A 134 -14.62 -17.50 -21.90
CA VAL A 134 -15.06 -17.46 -23.29
C VAL A 134 -16.38 -18.19 -23.41
N HIS A 135 -17.43 -17.44 -23.76
CA HIS A 135 -18.78 -18.01 -23.93
C HIS A 135 -19.14 -18.12 -25.42
N GLY A 136 -19.32 -19.33 -25.93
CA GLY A 136 -19.77 -19.58 -27.31
C GLY A 136 -18.65 -19.74 -28.34
N GLU A 137 -19.03 -19.77 -29.65
CA GLU A 137 -18.09 -19.90 -30.77
C GLU A 137 -17.24 -18.65 -30.94
N SER A 138 -15.91 -18.82 -30.96
CA SER A 138 -14.92 -17.77 -30.90
C SER A 138 -14.91 -16.80 -32.09
N HIS A 139 -15.17 -15.54 -31.82
CA HIS A 139 -14.86 -14.41 -32.69
C HIS A 139 -13.62 -13.66 -32.15
N GLY A 140 -12.81 -13.10 -32.98
CA GLY A 140 -11.47 -12.52 -32.73
C GLY A 140 -11.08 -11.99 -31.31
N GLN A 141 -12.00 -11.50 -30.50
CA GLN A 141 -11.75 -11.11 -29.10
C GLN A 141 -11.61 -12.33 -28.15
N ASP A 142 -12.25 -13.43 -28.46
CA ASP A 142 -12.25 -14.65 -27.63
C ASP A 142 -10.89 -15.35 -27.70
N VAL A 143 -10.20 -15.28 -28.84
CA VAL A 143 -8.82 -15.77 -28.99
C VAL A 143 -7.87 -15.05 -28.03
N SER A 144 -8.06 -13.74 -27.81
CA SER A 144 -7.26 -12.98 -26.86
C SER A 144 -7.53 -13.40 -25.39
N ARG A 145 -8.80 -13.63 -25.02
CA ARG A 145 -9.19 -14.08 -23.68
C ARG A 145 -8.65 -15.47 -23.36
N GLU A 146 -8.77 -16.40 -24.31
CA GLU A 146 -8.18 -17.74 -24.18
C GLU A 146 -6.65 -17.68 -24.08
N GLY A 147 -6.00 -16.77 -24.82
CA GLY A 147 -4.58 -16.51 -24.70
C GLY A 147 -4.17 -16.12 -23.28
N VAL A 148 -4.90 -15.20 -22.65
CA VAL A 148 -4.64 -14.80 -21.25
C VAL A 148 -4.80 -15.98 -20.28
N GLN A 149 -5.82 -16.83 -20.47
CA GLN A 149 -5.97 -18.03 -19.64
C GLN A 149 -4.78 -18.98 -19.78
N ARG A 150 -4.25 -19.15 -21.00
CA ARG A 150 -3.08 -19.98 -21.27
C ARG A 150 -1.78 -19.37 -20.71
N ASP A 151 -1.69 -18.04 -20.63
CA ASP A 151 -0.54 -17.33 -20.02
C ASP A 151 -0.54 -17.45 -18.49
N ILE A 152 -1.71 -17.45 -17.85
CA ILE A 152 -1.86 -17.61 -16.40
C ILE A 152 -1.62 -19.08 -15.97
N LEU A 153 -1.98 -20.03 -16.81
CA LEU A 153 -1.96 -21.45 -16.48
C LEU A 153 -0.62 -21.95 -15.93
N PRO A 154 0.56 -21.67 -16.56
CA PRO A 154 1.85 -22.12 -16.02
C PRO A 154 2.13 -21.57 -14.63
N ILE A 155 1.68 -20.36 -14.32
CA ILE A 155 1.87 -19.72 -13.02
C ILE A 155 1.06 -20.45 -11.95
N VAL A 156 -0.19 -20.80 -12.26
CA VAL A 156 -1.07 -21.53 -11.34
C VAL A 156 -0.67 -23.00 -11.20
N GLU A 157 -0.09 -23.58 -12.24
CA GLU A 157 0.42 -24.97 -12.21
C GLU A 157 1.72 -25.13 -11.41
N GLY A 158 2.47 -24.07 -11.24
CA GLY A 158 3.79 -24.04 -10.61
C GLY A 158 4.90 -23.83 -11.64
N SER A 159 5.52 -22.68 -11.57
CA SER A 159 6.63 -22.31 -12.46
C SER A 159 7.57 -21.32 -11.79
N ASN A 160 8.77 -21.18 -12.37
CA ASN A 160 9.73 -20.18 -11.97
C ASN A 160 9.41 -18.84 -12.63
N VAL A 161 9.00 -17.85 -11.86
CA VAL A 161 8.63 -16.51 -12.33
C VAL A 161 9.75 -15.53 -12.00
N ASN A 162 10.25 -14.81 -13.01
CA ASN A 162 11.23 -13.76 -12.82
C ASN A 162 10.57 -12.50 -12.26
N THR A 163 11.03 -12.06 -11.10
CA THR A 163 10.58 -10.81 -10.47
C THR A 163 11.75 -9.87 -10.24
N LYS A 164 11.46 -8.62 -9.89
CA LYS A 164 12.51 -7.65 -9.50
C LYS A 164 13.30 -8.08 -8.25
N TRP A 165 12.80 -9.04 -7.48
CA TRP A 165 13.42 -9.61 -6.30
C TRP A 165 14.09 -10.96 -6.55
N GLY A 166 14.21 -11.36 -7.82
CA GLY A 166 14.73 -12.64 -8.27
C GLY A 166 13.65 -13.61 -8.70
N VAL A 167 14.06 -14.84 -8.94
CA VAL A 167 13.17 -15.93 -9.36
C VAL A 167 12.37 -16.43 -8.16
N ILE A 168 11.06 -16.62 -8.36
CA ILE A 168 10.13 -17.17 -7.36
C ILE A 168 9.48 -18.41 -7.96
N ASP A 169 9.47 -19.51 -7.21
CA ASP A 169 8.75 -20.73 -7.53
C ASP A 169 7.31 -20.66 -7.01
N THR A 170 6.34 -20.82 -7.91
CA THR A 170 4.90 -20.70 -7.57
C THR A 170 4.27 -22.02 -7.17
N THR A 171 5.01 -23.12 -7.11
CA THR A 171 4.51 -24.50 -6.91
C THR A 171 3.67 -24.65 -5.63
N HIS A 172 4.01 -23.96 -4.55
CA HIS A 172 3.33 -24.04 -3.26
C HIS A 172 2.54 -22.79 -2.88
N ILE A 173 2.32 -21.88 -3.84
CA ILE A 173 1.49 -20.68 -3.63
C ILE A 173 0.01 -21.07 -3.75
N LEU A 174 -0.81 -20.60 -2.82
CA LEU A 174 -2.26 -20.75 -2.90
C LEU A 174 -2.84 -19.69 -3.84
N PHE A 175 -3.57 -20.13 -4.86
CA PHE A 175 -4.30 -19.26 -5.76
C PHE A 175 -5.79 -19.25 -5.43
N ILE A 176 -6.38 -18.09 -5.31
CA ILE A 176 -7.81 -17.88 -5.07
C ILE A 176 -8.33 -16.99 -6.20
N ALA A 177 -9.22 -17.52 -7.02
CA ALA A 177 -9.83 -16.76 -8.10
C ALA A 177 -11.26 -16.35 -7.71
N ALA A 178 -11.62 -15.10 -8.03
CA ALA A 178 -12.95 -14.55 -7.82
C ALA A 178 -13.52 -14.02 -9.14
N GLY A 179 -14.84 -14.10 -9.32
CA GLY A 179 -15.54 -13.56 -10.47
C GLY A 179 -17.03 -13.54 -10.23
N ALA A 180 -17.73 -12.59 -10.83
CA ALA A 180 -19.17 -12.45 -10.69
C ALA A 180 -19.94 -13.50 -11.52
N PHE A 181 -19.37 -13.93 -12.65
CA PHE A 181 -19.98 -14.87 -13.59
C PHE A 181 -21.45 -14.57 -13.96
N SER A 182 -21.79 -13.29 -14.07
CA SER A 182 -23.15 -12.83 -14.38
C SER A 182 -23.59 -13.15 -15.81
N VAL A 183 -22.65 -13.18 -16.77
CA VAL A 183 -22.88 -13.47 -18.20
C VAL A 183 -22.11 -14.69 -18.70
N SER A 184 -21.26 -15.27 -17.88
CA SER A 184 -20.46 -16.44 -18.15
C SER A 184 -20.56 -17.42 -16.97
N ALA A 185 -20.05 -18.61 -17.12
CA ALA A 185 -19.99 -19.63 -16.06
C ALA A 185 -18.53 -20.06 -15.82
N PRO A 186 -18.18 -20.61 -14.65
CA PRO A 186 -16.86 -21.18 -14.43
C PRO A 186 -16.50 -22.29 -15.44
N SER A 187 -17.51 -22.94 -16.07
CA SER A 187 -17.32 -23.91 -17.15
C SER A 187 -16.85 -23.29 -18.48
N ASP A 188 -16.90 -21.97 -18.62
CA ASP A 188 -16.42 -21.23 -19.81
C ASP A 188 -14.93 -20.90 -19.75
N LEU A 189 -14.28 -21.24 -18.65
CA LEU A 189 -12.81 -21.26 -18.55
C LEU A 189 -12.27 -22.51 -19.24
N ILE A 190 -11.02 -22.46 -19.75
CA ILE A 190 -10.38 -23.65 -20.34
C ILE A 190 -10.32 -24.81 -19.35
N PRO A 191 -10.48 -26.06 -19.79
CA PRO A 191 -10.55 -27.23 -18.90
C PRO A 191 -9.36 -27.37 -17.97
N GLU A 192 -8.16 -27.02 -18.44
CA GLU A 192 -6.93 -27.09 -17.68
C GLU A 192 -6.98 -26.13 -16.48
N LEU A 193 -7.46 -24.90 -16.69
CA LEU A 193 -7.59 -23.89 -15.63
C LEU A 193 -8.68 -24.29 -14.63
N GLN A 194 -9.81 -24.85 -15.10
CA GLN A 194 -10.87 -25.42 -14.23
C GLN A 194 -10.30 -26.48 -13.29
N GLY A 195 -9.40 -27.34 -13.79
CA GLY A 195 -8.75 -28.38 -13.01
C GLY A 195 -7.84 -27.86 -11.90
N ARG A 196 -7.34 -26.62 -12.03
CA ARG A 196 -6.50 -25.95 -11.01
C ARG A 196 -7.31 -25.21 -9.95
N PHE A 197 -8.60 -24.94 -10.21
CA PHE A 197 -9.56 -24.39 -9.25
C PHE A 197 -10.68 -25.39 -8.93
N PRO A 198 -10.35 -26.54 -8.30
CA PRO A 198 -11.32 -27.62 -8.08
C PRO A 198 -12.36 -27.26 -7.00
N LEU A 199 -12.00 -26.40 -6.06
CA LEU A 199 -12.89 -25.95 -4.99
C LEU A 199 -13.67 -24.72 -5.47
N ARG A 200 -14.98 -24.81 -5.44
CA ARG A 200 -15.88 -23.70 -5.80
C ARG A 200 -16.71 -23.33 -4.59
N VAL A 201 -16.78 -22.04 -4.31
CA VAL A 201 -17.58 -21.47 -3.24
C VAL A 201 -18.47 -20.40 -3.87
N GLU A 202 -19.76 -20.52 -3.69
CA GLU A 202 -20.73 -19.51 -4.08
C GLU A 202 -21.01 -18.62 -2.86
N LEU A 203 -20.87 -17.29 -3.03
CA LEU A 203 -21.14 -16.34 -1.97
C LEU A 203 -22.62 -15.99 -1.98
N GLU A 204 -23.23 -15.97 -0.80
CA GLU A 204 -24.60 -15.52 -0.62
C GLU A 204 -24.71 -14.00 -0.79
N SER A 205 -25.88 -13.53 -1.20
CA SER A 205 -26.18 -12.09 -1.26
C SER A 205 -26.21 -11.52 0.15
N LEU A 206 -25.76 -10.27 0.28
CA LEU A 206 -25.82 -9.57 1.55
C LEU A 206 -27.26 -9.15 1.87
N HIS A 207 -27.65 -9.32 3.13
CA HIS A 207 -28.94 -8.91 3.69
C HIS A 207 -28.78 -7.65 4.54
N LYS A 208 -29.91 -7.04 4.95
CA LYS A 208 -29.93 -5.82 5.77
C LYS A 208 -29.03 -5.90 6.99
N GLU A 209 -29.07 -7.03 7.70
CA GLU A 209 -28.25 -7.24 8.91
C GLU A 209 -26.74 -7.24 8.59
N ASP A 210 -26.34 -7.81 7.46
CA ASP A 210 -24.95 -7.84 7.02
C ASP A 210 -24.47 -6.43 6.65
N PHE A 211 -25.29 -5.67 5.92
CA PHE A 211 -24.98 -4.28 5.60
C PHE A 211 -24.82 -3.42 6.85
N LYS A 212 -25.69 -3.60 7.86
CA LYS A 212 -25.58 -2.90 9.14
C LYS A 212 -24.29 -3.24 9.87
N ARG A 213 -23.92 -4.52 9.90
CA ARG A 213 -22.65 -4.98 10.51
C ARG A 213 -21.44 -4.40 9.76
N ILE A 214 -21.46 -4.38 8.43
CA ILE A 214 -20.38 -3.81 7.61
C ILE A 214 -20.21 -2.31 7.88
N LEU A 215 -21.28 -1.58 8.15
CA LEU A 215 -21.21 -0.16 8.48
C LEU A 215 -20.56 0.11 9.86
N GLN A 216 -20.68 -0.79 10.82
CA GLN A 216 -20.32 -0.57 12.22
C GLN A 216 -19.09 -1.36 12.70
N GLU A 217 -19.02 -2.68 12.44
CA GLU A 217 -18.09 -3.60 13.09
C GLU A 217 -16.61 -3.48 12.64
N PRO A 218 -16.28 -3.22 11.37
CA PRO A 218 -14.88 -3.14 10.95
C PRO A 218 -14.13 -2.02 11.68
N LYS A 219 -12.87 -2.25 12.04
CA LYS A 219 -12.00 -1.23 12.67
C LYS A 219 -11.88 0.05 11.85
N ASN A 220 -12.06 -0.05 10.54
CA ASN A 220 -12.08 1.07 9.61
C ASN A 220 -13.42 1.08 8.88
N SER A 221 -14.52 1.08 9.63
CA SER A 221 -15.87 1.13 9.07
C SER A 221 -16.12 2.45 8.34
N LEU A 222 -17.05 2.46 7.38
CA LEU A 222 -17.41 3.68 6.65
C LEU A 222 -17.83 4.80 7.57
N ILE A 223 -18.61 4.50 8.58
CA ILE A 223 -19.02 5.47 9.60
C ILE A 223 -17.81 6.11 10.27
N MET A 224 -16.84 5.30 10.69
CA MET A 224 -15.62 5.81 11.33
C MET A 224 -14.81 6.69 10.37
N GLN A 225 -14.70 6.29 9.09
CA GLN A 225 -13.99 7.08 8.07
C GLN A 225 -14.61 8.45 7.87
N TYR A 226 -15.93 8.53 7.66
CA TYR A 226 -16.62 9.80 7.48
C TYR A 226 -16.66 10.64 8.74
N THR A 227 -16.83 10.01 9.92
CA THR A 227 -16.76 10.73 11.21
C THR A 227 -15.38 11.38 11.38
N SER A 228 -14.30 10.63 11.14
CA SER A 228 -12.94 11.17 11.25
C SER A 228 -12.65 12.25 10.20
N LEU A 229 -13.19 12.11 9.00
CA LEU A 229 -13.05 13.11 7.94
C LEU A 229 -13.73 14.45 8.35
N LEU A 230 -14.98 14.41 8.80
CA LEU A 230 -15.73 15.59 9.23
C LEU A 230 -15.17 16.20 10.52
N GLU A 231 -14.58 15.40 11.40
CA GLU A 231 -13.86 15.89 12.58
C GLU A 231 -12.68 16.79 12.24
N THR A 232 -12.03 16.62 11.07
CA THR A 232 -10.93 17.49 10.63
C THR A 232 -11.41 18.92 10.37
N GLU A 233 -12.68 19.10 9.98
CA GLU A 233 -13.34 20.40 9.80
C GLU A 233 -14.06 20.88 11.07
N GLY A 234 -13.96 20.11 12.16
CA GLY A 234 -14.58 20.43 13.44
C GLY A 234 -16.05 20.04 13.58
N VAL A 235 -16.59 19.27 12.63
CA VAL A 235 -17.97 18.77 12.67
C VAL A 235 -18.04 17.43 13.35
N LYS A 236 -18.93 17.27 14.33
CA LYS A 236 -19.21 15.97 14.98
C LYS A 236 -20.39 15.30 14.31
N LEU A 237 -20.15 14.15 13.70
CA LEU A 237 -21.18 13.33 13.07
C LEU A 237 -21.77 12.33 14.07
N ASN A 238 -23.08 12.29 14.21
CA ASN A 238 -23.81 11.30 14.98
C ASN A 238 -24.85 10.61 14.09
N ILE A 239 -24.70 9.33 13.84
CA ILE A 239 -25.61 8.52 13.02
C ILE A 239 -26.45 7.67 13.97
N SER A 240 -27.78 7.84 13.95
CA SER A 240 -28.69 7.09 14.80
C SER A 240 -28.88 5.63 14.32
N GLU A 241 -29.32 4.76 15.19
CA GLU A 241 -29.57 3.35 14.85
C GLU A 241 -30.64 3.17 13.78
N ASP A 242 -31.70 4.02 13.79
CA ASP A 242 -32.74 4.01 12.77
C ASP A 242 -32.25 4.47 11.40
N ALA A 243 -31.29 5.41 11.36
CA ALA A 243 -30.60 5.77 10.11
C ALA A 243 -29.79 4.62 9.54
N LEU A 244 -29.06 3.89 10.40
CA LEU A 244 -28.30 2.72 9.98
C LEU A 244 -29.21 1.61 9.45
N ASP A 245 -30.30 1.36 10.14
CA ASP A 245 -31.32 0.40 9.70
C ASP A 245 -31.92 0.78 8.36
N ARG A 246 -32.15 2.10 8.14
CA ARG A 246 -32.70 2.61 6.91
C ARG A 246 -31.72 2.52 5.73
N MET A 247 -30.47 2.94 5.93
CA MET A 247 -29.42 2.81 4.92
C MET A 247 -29.18 1.34 4.52
N SER A 248 -29.15 0.44 5.51
CA SER A 248 -28.97 -1.00 5.28
C SER A 248 -30.11 -1.61 4.49
N PHE A 249 -31.35 -1.22 4.81
CA PHE A 249 -32.54 -1.64 4.06
C PHE A 249 -32.49 -1.14 2.60
N ILE A 250 -32.13 0.12 2.38
CA ILE A 250 -32.02 0.68 1.03
C ILE A 250 -30.92 -0.02 0.24
N ALA A 251 -29.78 -0.34 0.87
CA ALA A 251 -28.70 -1.08 0.21
C ALA A 251 -29.13 -2.47 -0.28
N GLU A 252 -29.86 -3.22 0.55
CA GLU A 252 -30.42 -4.52 0.17
C GLU A 252 -31.44 -4.38 -0.96
N ASP A 253 -32.40 -3.46 -0.81
CA ASP A 253 -33.47 -3.25 -1.77
C ASP A 253 -32.94 -2.82 -3.15
N VAL A 254 -31.98 -1.91 -3.21
CA VAL A 254 -31.39 -1.47 -4.47
C VAL A 254 -30.52 -2.59 -5.09
N ASN A 255 -29.77 -3.35 -4.30
CA ASN A 255 -29.03 -4.52 -4.81
C ASN A 255 -29.95 -5.63 -5.34
N ALA A 256 -31.19 -5.74 -4.82
CA ALA A 256 -32.16 -6.71 -5.31
C ALA A 256 -32.84 -6.28 -6.62
N ARG A 257 -32.99 -4.96 -6.85
CA ARG A 257 -33.68 -4.42 -8.05
C ARG A 257 -32.73 -4.04 -9.17
N ALA A 258 -31.52 -3.60 -8.84
CA ALA A 258 -30.49 -3.19 -9.78
C ALA A 258 -29.34 -4.21 -9.83
N GLU A 259 -28.22 -3.82 -10.41
CA GLU A 259 -27.01 -4.63 -10.38
C GLU A 259 -26.54 -4.82 -8.93
N ASN A 260 -26.34 -6.08 -8.52
CA ASN A 260 -25.83 -6.41 -7.20
C ASN A 260 -24.31 -6.16 -7.13
N ILE A 261 -23.94 -5.01 -6.57
CA ILE A 261 -22.52 -4.62 -6.35
C ILE A 261 -22.05 -4.90 -4.91
N GLY A 262 -22.84 -5.66 -4.15
CA GLY A 262 -22.50 -6.04 -2.78
C GLY A 262 -22.35 -4.85 -1.85
N ALA A 263 -21.35 -4.90 -0.97
CA ALA A 263 -21.08 -3.86 0.02
C ALA A 263 -20.61 -2.52 -0.57
N ARG A 264 -20.19 -2.47 -1.83
CA ARG A 264 -19.84 -1.20 -2.51
C ARG A 264 -21.03 -0.23 -2.53
N ARG A 265 -22.26 -0.75 -2.51
CA ARG A 265 -23.49 0.05 -2.42
C ARG A 265 -23.51 0.98 -1.21
N LEU A 266 -22.91 0.57 -0.10
CA LEU A 266 -22.84 1.39 1.11
C LEU A 266 -21.99 2.65 0.93
N HIS A 267 -20.92 2.60 0.11
CA HIS A 267 -20.12 3.79 -0.19
C HIS A 267 -20.93 4.84 -0.90
N THR A 268 -21.66 4.43 -1.95
CA THR A 268 -22.50 5.37 -2.73
C THR A 268 -23.66 5.93 -1.91
N ILE A 269 -24.27 5.12 -1.04
CA ILE A 269 -25.31 5.56 -0.11
C ILE A 269 -24.74 6.60 0.88
N MET A 270 -23.62 6.29 1.53
CA MET A 270 -22.99 7.20 2.48
C MET A 270 -22.54 8.49 1.84
N GLU A 271 -21.92 8.42 0.66
CA GLU A 271 -21.53 9.60 -0.13
C GLU A 271 -22.73 10.49 -0.44
N LYS A 272 -23.84 9.89 -0.87
CA LYS A 272 -25.05 10.65 -1.20
C LYS A 272 -25.71 11.27 0.03
N VAL A 273 -25.80 10.52 1.13
CA VAL A 273 -26.39 11.01 2.39
C VAL A 273 -25.55 12.15 2.97
N LEU A 274 -24.21 12.07 2.87
CA LEU A 274 -23.31 13.03 3.48
C LEU A 274 -22.82 14.14 2.53
N SER A 275 -23.24 14.13 1.26
CA SER A 275 -22.72 15.05 0.23
C SER A 275 -22.81 16.51 0.64
N ASP A 276 -23.99 16.96 1.08
CA ASP A 276 -24.22 18.38 1.43
C ASP A 276 -23.45 18.72 2.72
N ILE A 277 -23.50 17.85 3.74
CA ILE A 277 -22.78 18.04 4.99
C ILE A 277 -21.26 18.12 4.75
N SER A 278 -20.76 17.29 3.84
CA SER A 278 -19.32 17.29 3.50
C SER A 278 -18.92 18.54 2.71
N PHE A 279 -19.82 19.06 1.89
CA PHE A 279 -19.58 20.27 1.11
C PHE A 279 -19.62 21.55 1.96
N GLU A 280 -20.54 21.60 2.93
CA GLU A 280 -20.75 22.74 3.84
C GLU A 280 -20.06 22.55 5.20
N ALA A 281 -19.12 21.61 5.31
CA ALA A 281 -18.53 21.23 6.60
C ALA A 281 -17.83 22.40 7.32
N ASP A 282 -17.20 23.30 6.59
CA ASP A 282 -16.55 24.51 7.12
C ASP A 282 -17.56 25.49 7.76
N GLU A 283 -18.79 25.57 7.26
CA GLU A 283 -19.86 26.41 7.80
C GLU A 283 -20.43 25.84 9.11
N HIS A 284 -20.33 24.53 9.33
CA HIS A 284 -20.84 23.79 10.49
C HIS A 284 -19.78 23.47 11.55
N SER A 285 -18.62 24.11 11.48
CA SER A 285 -17.53 23.87 12.42
C SER A 285 -17.95 24.12 13.88
N GLY A 286 -17.72 23.14 14.74
CA GLY A 286 -18.11 23.13 16.16
C GLY A 286 -19.52 22.58 16.42
N GLU A 287 -20.28 22.23 15.41
CA GLU A 287 -21.63 21.68 15.55
C GLU A 287 -21.62 20.15 15.62
N THR A 288 -22.72 19.61 16.16
CA THR A 288 -23.01 18.17 16.13
C THR A 288 -24.18 17.93 15.20
N ILE A 289 -23.94 17.26 14.08
CA ILE A 289 -24.95 16.91 13.10
C ILE A 289 -25.44 15.49 13.37
N THR A 290 -26.75 15.34 13.57
CA THR A 290 -27.37 14.03 13.79
C THR A 290 -28.12 13.62 12.52
N ILE A 291 -27.82 12.41 12.04
CA ILE A 291 -28.48 11.78 10.89
C ILE A 291 -29.46 10.75 11.45
N ASP A 292 -30.73 10.94 11.13
CA ASP A 292 -31.82 10.02 11.43
C ASP A 292 -32.41 9.38 10.14
N ALA A 293 -33.36 8.47 10.29
CA ALA A 293 -34.00 7.81 9.15
C ALA A 293 -34.72 8.79 8.24
N ALA A 294 -35.33 9.87 8.78
CA ALA A 294 -36.01 10.87 7.98
C ALA A 294 -35.04 11.66 7.12
N TYR A 295 -33.87 12.00 7.65
CA TYR A 295 -32.81 12.64 6.88
C TYR A 295 -32.31 11.72 5.73
N VAL A 296 -32.06 10.43 6.03
CA VAL A 296 -31.66 9.44 5.01
C VAL A 296 -32.71 9.36 3.90
N ASP A 297 -33.98 9.27 4.23
CA ASP A 297 -35.07 9.25 3.26
C ASP A 297 -35.11 10.51 2.42
N SER A 298 -34.93 11.68 3.01
CA SER A 298 -34.93 12.97 2.29
C SER A 298 -33.81 13.03 1.23
N LYS A 299 -32.66 12.41 1.46
CA LYS A 299 -31.51 12.41 0.54
C LYS A 299 -31.57 11.31 -0.52
N LEU A 300 -32.26 10.22 -0.26
CA LEU A 300 -32.28 9.04 -1.12
C LEU A 300 -33.62 8.80 -1.84
N THR A 301 -34.69 9.52 -1.51
CA THR A 301 -36.04 9.28 -2.10
C THR A 301 -36.03 9.35 -3.62
N ASP A 302 -35.41 10.38 -4.21
CA ASP A 302 -35.35 10.58 -5.66
C ASP A 302 -34.54 9.44 -6.35
N VAL A 303 -33.54 8.94 -5.66
CA VAL A 303 -32.62 7.89 -6.17
C VAL A 303 -33.27 6.52 -6.11
N VAL A 304 -34.02 6.23 -5.04
CA VAL A 304 -34.72 4.95 -4.84
C VAL A 304 -35.93 4.83 -5.77
N GLN A 305 -36.61 5.96 -6.12
CA GLN A 305 -37.79 5.96 -6.99
C GLN A 305 -37.46 5.86 -8.48
N SER A 306 -36.27 6.23 -8.91
CA SER A 306 -35.86 6.21 -10.31
C SER A 306 -34.90 5.07 -10.59
N GLU A 307 -35.35 4.07 -11.40
CA GLU A 307 -34.47 2.98 -11.84
C GLU A 307 -33.24 3.49 -12.62
N ASP A 308 -33.40 4.55 -13.41
CA ASP A 308 -32.29 5.14 -14.16
C ASP A 308 -31.30 5.86 -13.22
N LEU A 309 -31.78 6.61 -12.23
CA LEU A 309 -30.92 7.27 -11.27
C LEU A 309 -30.23 6.27 -10.32
N SER A 310 -30.90 5.18 -9.94
CA SER A 310 -30.27 4.15 -9.12
C SER A 310 -29.11 3.43 -9.82
N ARG A 311 -29.15 3.33 -11.15
CA ARG A 311 -28.05 2.76 -11.96
C ARG A 311 -26.83 3.69 -12.09
N TYR A 312 -27.03 5.02 -12.06
CA TYR A 312 -25.97 6.00 -12.28
C TYR A 312 -25.43 6.63 -11.00
N ILE A 313 -26.22 6.64 -9.92
CA ILE A 313 -25.87 7.37 -8.69
C ILE A 313 -25.62 6.38 -7.52
N LEU A 314 -26.24 5.28 -7.50
CA LEU A 314 -26.08 4.19 -6.56
C LEU A 314 -25.53 2.96 -7.28
#